data_4d89f0adda82271ffe366a4f9c6e30c6
#
_entry.id   4d89f0adda82271ffe366a4f9c6e30c6
#
_cell.length_a   1.000
_cell.length_b   1.000
_cell.length_c   1.000
_cell.angle_alpha   90.00
_cell.angle_beta   90.00
_cell.angle_gamma   90.00
#
_symmetry.space_group_name_H-M   'P 1'
#
loop_
_entity.id
_entity.type
_entity.pdbx_description
1 polymer ?
#
loop_
_entity_poly.entity_id
_entity_poly.type
_entity_poly.pdbx_seq_one_letter_code
_entity_poly.pdbx_strand_id
1 'polypeptide(L)'
;MGQRAIHCGEAGAGQAAKICNNMILGVSMIATCEAFALADDLALDRQKLFDVVSTSSGNSWSMSTYCPAPGVGPKSPSDNHYAPGFSAALMLKDLHLSQQAADLNGTPTRAGKLALDIYRDFVESNDGASLDFSAILNELTAGQKIED
;
A
#
# COMPACT_ATOMS: atom_id res chain seq x y z
N MET A 1 7.26 0.23 11.53
CA MET A 1 7.49 -0.20 12.92
C MET A 1 7.04 0.89 13.86
N GLY A 2 6.19 0.55 14.81
CA GLY A 2 5.69 1.51 15.77
C GLY A 2 6.81 1.99 16.71
N GLN A 3 6.84 3.29 16.98
CA GLN A 3 7.80 3.89 17.92
C GLN A 3 7.40 3.67 19.39
N ARG A 4 6.30 2.96 19.64
CA ARG A 4 5.76 2.68 20.96
C ARG A 4 5.33 1.23 21.06
N ALA A 5 5.70 0.59 22.18
CA ALA A 5 5.07 -0.66 22.56
C ALA A 5 3.72 -0.34 23.22
N ILE A 6 2.63 -0.81 22.62
CA ILE A 6 1.28 -0.62 23.13
C ILE A 6 0.76 -1.99 23.60
N HIS A 7 0.30 -2.05 24.84
CA HIS A 7 -0.38 -3.25 25.35
C HIS A 7 -1.82 -3.27 24.77
N CYS A 8 -2.08 -4.26 23.90
CA CYS A 8 -3.35 -4.34 23.16
C CYS A 8 -4.44 -5.15 23.89
N GLY A 9 -4.18 -5.66 25.08
CA GLY A 9 -5.12 -6.49 25.84
C GLY A 9 -4.63 -7.92 26.05
N GLU A 10 -5.56 -8.88 26.01
CA GLU A 10 -5.27 -10.30 26.28
C GLU A 10 -4.48 -10.97 25.15
N ALA A 11 -4.14 -12.25 25.34
CA ALA A 11 -3.41 -13.05 24.35
C ALA A 11 -4.08 -13.01 22.98
N GLY A 12 -3.31 -12.72 21.94
CA GLY A 12 -3.80 -12.59 20.56
C GLY A 12 -4.24 -11.18 20.15
N ALA A 13 -4.45 -10.25 21.09
CA ALA A 13 -4.86 -8.89 20.77
C ALA A 13 -3.81 -8.12 19.97
N GLY A 14 -2.51 -8.33 20.26
CA GLY A 14 -1.42 -7.73 19.49
C GLY A 14 -1.40 -8.20 18.03
N GLN A 15 -1.65 -9.48 17.81
CA GLN A 15 -1.74 -10.06 16.46
C GLN A 15 -2.95 -9.52 15.71
N ALA A 16 -4.10 -9.39 16.37
CA ALA A 16 -5.29 -8.78 15.79
C ALA A 16 -5.04 -7.33 15.38
N ALA A 17 -4.37 -6.55 16.23
CA ALA A 17 -4.00 -5.18 15.92
C ALA A 17 -3.08 -5.10 14.69
N LYS A 18 -2.09 -5.99 14.60
CA LYS A 18 -1.19 -6.06 13.44
C LYS A 18 -1.94 -6.38 12.16
N ILE A 19 -2.85 -7.35 12.18
CA ILE A 19 -3.67 -7.74 11.02
C ILE A 19 -4.50 -6.57 10.54
N CYS A 20 -5.18 -5.88 11.44
CA CYS A 20 -5.99 -4.70 11.10
C CYS A 20 -5.11 -3.56 10.54
N ASN A 21 -3.97 -3.29 11.18
CA ASN A 21 -3.04 -2.27 10.70
C ASN A 21 -2.56 -2.55 9.28
N ASN A 22 -2.16 -3.78 8.99
CA ASN A 22 -1.60 -4.14 7.70
C ASN A 22 -2.67 -4.21 6.60
N MET A 23 -3.92 -4.51 6.94
CA MET A 23 -5.04 -4.34 6.01
C MET A 23 -5.21 -2.87 5.61
N ILE A 24 -5.22 -1.96 6.58
CA ILE A 24 -5.27 -0.52 6.31
C ILE A 24 -4.07 -0.08 5.45
N LEU A 25 -2.87 -0.58 5.77
CA LEU A 25 -1.66 -0.25 5.04
C LEU A 25 -1.74 -0.67 3.56
N GLY A 26 -2.21 -1.88 3.29
CA GLY A 26 -2.38 -2.36 1.91
C GLY A 26 -3.39 -1.52 1.13
N VAL A 27 -4.55 -1.24 1.72
CA VAL A 27 -5.59 -0.41 1.11
C VAL A 27 -5.10 1.02 0.87
N SER A 28 -4.45 1.63 1.84
CA SER A 28 -3.97 3.01 1.72
C SER A 28 -2.81 3.14 0.73
N MET A 29 -1.93 2.15 0.61
CA MET A 29 -0.89 2.15 -0.42
C MET A 29 -1.50 2.09 -1.83
N ILE A 30 -2.47 1.22 -2.06
CA ILE A 30 -3.18 1.14 -3.35
C ILE A 30 -3.86 2.48 -3.68
N ALA A 31 -4.60 3.05 -2.73
CA ALA A 31 -5.28 4.32 -2.93
C ALA A 31 -4.29 5.45 -3.26
N THR A 32 -3.15 5.48 -2.57
CA THR A 32 -2.08 6.45 -2.83
C THR A 32 -1.50 6.28 -4.23
N CYS A 33 -1.23 5.05 -4.65
CA CYS A 33 -0.72 4.76 -5.99
C CYS A 33 -1.74 5.13 -7.08
N GLU A 34 -3.02 4.83 -6.88
CA GLU A 34 -4.08 5.21 -7.81
C GLU A 34 -4.19 6.74 -7.93
N ALA A 35 -4.02 7.46 -6.84
CA ALA A 35 -4.02 8.92 -6.85
C ALA A 35 -2.86 9.48 -7.68
N PHE A 36 -1.66 8.92 -7.58
CA PHE A 36 -0.53 9.32 -8.43
C PHE A 36 -0.79 8.99 -9.91
N ALA A 37 -1.32 7.82 -10.21
CA ALA A 37 -1.66 7.44 -11.58
C ALA A 37 -2.71 8.40 -12.18
N LEU A 38 -3.75 8.73 -11.41
CA LEU A 38 -4.77 9.68 -11.83
C LEU A 38 -4.19 11.10 -12.02
N ALA A 39 -3.30 11.52 -11.12
CA ALA A 39 -2.62 12.81 -11.24
C ALA A 39 -1.81 12.90 -12.53
N ASP A 40 -1.10 11.83 -12.89
CA ASP A 40 -0.37 11.77 -14.17
C ASP A 40 -1.31 11.99 -15.36
N ASP A 41 -2.46 11.32 -15.36
CA ASP A 41 -3.48 11.46 -16.44
C ASP A 41 -4.10 12.87 -16.47
N LEU A 42 -4.19 13.51 -15.32
CA LEU A 42 -4.69 14.89 -15.21
C LEU A 42 -3.60 15.95 -15.45
N ALA A 43 -2.39 15.54 -15.85
CA ALA A 43 -1.23 16.41 -16.02
C ALA A 43 -0.86 17.21 -14.76
N LEU A 44 -1.14 16.65 -13.59
CA LEU A 44 -0.73 17.22 -12.31
C LEU A 44 0.63 16.65 -11.90
N ASP A 45 1.59 17.53 -11.63
CA ASP A 45 2.91 17.15 -11.15
C ASP A 45 2.83 16.34 -9.85
N ARG A 46 3.60 15.25 -9.76
CA ARG A 46 3.57 14.34 -8.61
C ARG A 46 4.00 15.01 -7.31
N GLN A 47 4.99 15.92 -7.35
CA GLN A 47 5.39 16.67 -6.17
C GLN A 47 4.28 17.59 -5.69
N LYS A 48 3.54 18.21 -6.61
CA LYS A 48 2.38 19.05 -6.28
C LYS A 48 1.27 18.23 -5.61
N LEU A 49 0.99 17.04 -6.11
CA LEU A 49 0.03 16.13 -5.45
C LEU A 49 0.49 15.83 -4.02
N PHE A 50 1.76 15.48 -3.84
CA PHE A 50 2.33 15.20 -2.52
C PHE A 50 2.17 16.40 -1.58
N ASP A 51 2.54 17.60 -2.04
CA ASP A 51 2.49 18.82 -1.23
C ASP A 51 1.06 19.11 -0.73
N VAL A 52 0.06 18.87 -1.57
CA VAL A 52 -1.35 19.07 -1.20
C VAL A 52 -1.81 17.97 -0.25
N VAL A 53 -1.66 16.70 -0.63
CA VAL A 53 -2.24 15.58 0.11
C VAL A 53 -1.58 15.38 1.47
N SER A 54 -0.27 15.56 1.56
CA SER A 54 0.46 15.37 2.83
C SER A 54 0.01 16.32 3.95
N THR A 55 -0.68 17.40 3.60
CA THR A 55 -1.23 18.38 4.55
C THR A 55 -2.77 18.45 4.52
N SER A 56 -3.42 17.52 3.84
CA SER A 56 -4.87 17.50 3.65
C SER A 56 -5.49 16.22 4.23
N SER A 57 -6.79 16.13 4.17
CA SER A 57 -7.56 15.03 4.76
C SER A 57 -7.33 13.66 4.14
N GLY A 58 -6.81 13.60 2.92
CA GLY A 58 -6.44 12.35 2.25
C GLY A 58 -5.08 11.78 2.63
N ASN A 59 -4.36 12.43 3.55
CA ASN A 59 -3.03 11.98 3.95
C ASN A 59 -3.07 10.61 4.63
N SER A 60 -1.99 9.86 4.41
CA SER A 60 -1.71 8.58 5.07
C SER A 60 -0.21 8.41 5.24
N TRP A 61 0.19 7.44 6.05
CA TRP A 61 1.59 7.07 6.19
C TRP A 61 2.21 6.69 4.82
N SER A 62 1.45 6.02 3.97
CA SER A 62 1.87 5.66 2.60
C SER A 62 2.15 6.89 1.73
N MET A 63 1.46 7.99 1.95
CA MET A 63 1.73 9.25 1.23
C MET A 63 2.93 9.98 1.83
N SER A 64 2.87 10.30 3.12
CA SER A 64 3.79 11.27 3.74
C SER A 64 5.12 10.68 4.20
N THR A 65 5.18 9.37 4.49
CA THR A 65 6.38 8.71 5.04
C THR A 65 6.98 7.68 4.09
N TYR A 66 6.15 6.99 3.34
CA TYR A 66 6.56 5.85 2.50
C TYR A 66 6.06 6.03 1.06
N CYS A 67 6.33 7.19 0.49
CA CYS A 67 5.78 7.58 -0.81
C CYS A 67 6.18 6.61 -1.93
N PRO A 68 5.21 6.10 -2.71
CA PRO A 68 5.49 5.16 -3.79
C PRO A 68 6.06 5.80 -5.04
N ALA A 69 6.03 7.14 -5.16
CA ALA A 69 6.53 7.87 -6.32
C ALA A 69 8.00 8.21 -6.14
N PRO A 70 8.92 7.72 -7.01
CA PRO A 70 10.33 8.03 -6.90
C PRO A 70 10.61 9.53 -6.96
N GLY A 71 11.52 10.01 -6.11
CA GLY A 71 11.94 11.41 -6.06
C GLY A 71 10.93 12.36 -5.43
N VAL A 72 9.85 11.85 -4.87
CA VAL A 72 8.76 12.64 -4.27
C VAL A 72 8.72 12.39 -2.76
N GLY A 73 8.72 13.46 -1.98
CA GLY A 73 8.70 13.37 -0.52
C GLY A 73 9.97 12.82 0.11
N PRO A 74 9.90 12.34 1.36
CA PRO A 74 11.04 11.71 2.03
C PRO A 74 11.51 10.46 1.32
N LYS A 75 12.77 10.07 1.53
CA LYS A 75 13.32 8.85 0.93
C LYS A 75 12.53 7.62 1.34
N SER A 76 12.24 6.78 0.37
CA SER A 76 11.50 5.53 0.52
C SER A 76 12.07 4.46 -0.41
N PRO A 77 11.62 3.20 -0.35
CA PRO A 77 12.08 2.16 -1.27
C PRO A 77 11.89 2.49 -2.75
N SER A 78 10.93 3.35 -3.10
CA SER A 78 10.76 3.82 -4.48
C SER A 78 12.00 4.51 -5.04
N ASP A 79 12.79 5.16 -4.18
CA ASP A 79 14.04 5.85 -4.57
C ASP A 79 15.21 4.88 -4.78
N ASN A 80 15.05 3.60 -4.44
CA ASN A 80 16.05 2.56 -4.58
C ASN A 80 15.49 1.38 -5.39
N HIS A 81 14.88 1.69 -6.54
CA HIS A 81 14.32 0.69 -7.46
C HIS A 81 13.36 -0.29 -6.79
N TYR A 82 12.65 0.14 -5.76
CA TYR A 82 11.74 -0.68 -4.97
C TYR A 82 12.40 -1.90 -4.32
N ALA A 83 13.68 -1.81 -4.00
CA ALA A 83 14.32 -2.79 -3.12
C ALA A 83 13.54 -2.86 -1.81
N PRO A 84 13.09 -4.04 -1.37
CA PRO A 84 12.04 -4.10 -0.37
C PRO A 84 12.48 -3.71 1.04
N GLY A 85 11.79 -2.73 1.62
CA GLY A 85 11.67 -2.56 3.06
C GLY A 85 10.57 -3.48 3.60
N PHE A 86 9.49 -3.63 2.83
CA PHE A 86 8.41 -4.59 3.07
C PHE A 86 7.94 -5.14 1.71
N SER A 87 8.19 -6.42 1.46
CA SER A 87 7.92 -7.00 0.13
C SER A 87 6.42 -7.13 -0.15
N ALA A 88 6.07 -7.09 -1.44
CA ALA A 88 4.71 -7.33 -1.89
C ALA A 88 4.22 -8.74 -1.52
N ALA A 89 5.12 -9.73 -1.49
CA ALA A 89 4.77 -11.08 -1.03
C ALA A 89 4.36 -11.10 0.44
N LEU A 90 5.03 -10.34 1.31
CA LEU A 90 4.66 -10.21 2.72
C LEU A 90 3.34 -9.44 2.88
N MET A 91 3.13 -8.39 2.10
CA MET A 91 1.84 -7.68 2.10
C MET A 91 0.70 -8.62 1.69
N LEU A 92 0.89 -9.41 0.66
CA LEU A 92 -0.11 -10.41 0.22
C LEU A 92 -0.43 -11.40 1.33
N LYS A 93 0.59 -11.91 2.01
CA LYS A 93 0.41 -12.80 3.16
C LYS A 93 -0.41 -12.16 4.27
N ASP A 94 -0.11 -10.92 4.62
CA ASP A 94 -0.82 -10.21 5.69
C ASP A 94 -2.26 -9.88 5.30
N LEU A 95 -2.51 -9.58 4.02
CA LEU A 95 -3.87 -9.40 3.51
C LEU A 95 -4.67 -10.72 3.55
N HIS A 96 -4.05 -11.85 3.23
CA HIS A 96 -4.68 -13.16 3.41
C HIS A 96 -5.10 -13.39 4.86
N LEU A 97 -4.22 -13.10 5.81
CA LEU A 97 -4.53 -13.25 7.24
C LEU A 97 -5.71 -12.37 7.66
N SER A 98 -5.76 -11.13 7.17
CA SER A 98 -6.88 -10.23 7.47
C SER A 98 -8.20 -10.73 6.92
N GLN A 99 -8.22 -11.29 5.70
CA GLN A 99 -9.44 -11.81 5.09
C GLN A 99 -9.89 -13.11 5.75
N GLN A 100 -8.96 -13.97 6.16
CA GLN A 100 -9.30 -15.17 6.95
C GLN A 100 -9.96 -14.78 8.28
N ALA A 101 -9.41 -13.78 8.98
CA ALA A 101 -9.98 -13.28 10.22
C ALA A 101 -11.38 -12.67 9.99
N ALA A 102 -11.55 -11.92 8.91
CA ALA A 102 -12.84 -11.34 8.54
C ALA A 102 -13.89 -12.42 8.27
N ASP A 103 -13.53 -13.44 7.49
CA ASP A 103 -14.43 -14.56 7.16
C ASP A 103 -14.85 -15.34 8.40
N LEU A 104 -13.90 -15.64 9.29
CA LEU A 104 -14.17 -16.35 10.54
C LEU A 104 -15.14 -15.59 11.47
N ASN A 105 -15.14 -14.27 11.39
CA ASN A 105 -15.95 -13.41 12.26
C ASN A 105 -17.17 -12.80 11.55
N GLY A 106 -17.38 -13.12 10.28
CA GLY A 106 -18.49 -12.59 9.50
C GLY A 106 -18.43 -11.08 9.27
N THR A 107 -17.23 -10.50 9.29
CA THR A 107 -17.04 -9.06 9.09
C THR A 107 -16.86 -8.76 7.60
N PRO A 108 -17.70 -7.92 6.98
CA PRO A 108 -17.50 -7.55 5.58
C PRO A 108 -16.37 -6.53 5.44
N THR A 109 -15.25 -6.97 4.87
CA THR A 109 -14.08 -6.13 4.63
C THR A 109 -13.81 -5.98 3.12
N ARG A 110 -14.71 -5.31 2.42
CA ARG A 110 -14.69 -5.21 0.95
C ARG A 110 -13.42 -4.55 0.42
N ALA A 111 -12.97 -3.47 1.04
CA ALA A 111 -11.72 -2.79 0.67
C ALA A 111 -10.51 -3.70 0.88
N GLY A 112 -10.48 -4.42 2.00
CA GLY A 112 -9.42 -5.40 2.29
C GLY A 112 -9.40 -6.54 1.28
N LYS A 113 -10.57 -7.04 0.88
CA LYS A 113 -10.71 -8.08 -0.15
C LYS A 113 -10.18 -7.61 -1.51
N LEU A 114 -10.54 -6.40 -1.92
CA LEU A 114 -10.07 -5.81 -3.15
C LEU A 114 -8.54 -5.63 -3.13
N ALA A 115 -8.00 -5.16 -2.01
CA ALA A 115 -6.55 -5.03 -1.84
C ALA A 115 -5.85 -6.39 -1.96
N LEU A 116 -6.41 -7.44 -1.35
CA LEU A 116 -5.91 -8.81 -1.49
C LEU A 116 -5.82 -9.22 -2.96
N ASP A 117 -6.88 -9.03 -3.72
CA ASP A 117 -6.94 -9.42 -5.12
C ASP A 117 -5.91 -8.65 -5.97
N ILE A 118 -5.76 -7.35 -5.73
CA ILE A 118 -4.78 -6.50 -6.44
C ILE A 118 -3.35 -6.95 -6.15
N TYR A 119 -2.99 -7.19 -4.88
CA TYR A 119 -1.65 -7.67 -4.54
C TYR A 119 -1.40 -9.09 -5.01
N ARG A 120 -2.41 -9.94 -5.03
CA ARG A 120 -2.28 -11.29 -5.61
C ARG A 120 -1.88 -11.21 -7.08
N ASP A 121 -2.58 -10.41 -7.85
CA ASP A 121 -2.28 -10.26 -9.27
C ASP A 121 -0.87 -9.69 -9.49
N PHE A 122 -0.47 -8.71 -8.70
CA PHE A 122 0.87 -8.13 -8.75
C PHE A 122 1.97 -9.16 -8.45
N VAL A 123 1.79 -9.95 -7.40
CA VAL A 123 2.78 -10.96 -6.95
C VAL A 123 2.86 -12.13 -7.92
N GLU A 124 1.71 -12.62 -8.40
CA GLU A 124 1.64 -13.86 -9.21
C GLU A 124 1.90 -13.63 -10.70
N SER A 125 1.54 -12.45 -11.24
CA SER A 125 1.54 -12.21 -12.68
C SER A 125 2.73 -11.42 -13.19
N ASN A 126 3.42 -10.63 -12.36
CA ASN A 126 4.37 -9.61 -12.80
C ASN A 126 5.70 -9.59 -12.04
N ASP A 127 6.11 -10.71 -11.48
CA ASP A 127 7.34 -10.81 -10.70
C ASP A 127 7.44 -9.81 -9.53
N GLY A 128 6.28 -9.36 -9.03
CA GLY A 128 6.21 -8.37 -7.96
C GLY A 128 6.59 -8.89 -6.57
N ALA A 129 6.68 -10.20 -6.40
CA ALA A 129 6.87 -10.85 -5.10
C ALA A 129 8.07 -10.32 -4.31
N SER A 130 9.20 -10.09 -4.98
CA SER A 130 10.46 -9.65 -4.37
C SER A 130 10.61 -8.13 -4.33
N LEU A 131 9.69 -7.38 -4.93
CA LEU A 131 9.71 -5.92 -4.89
C LEU A 131 9.01 -5.42 -3.62
N ASP A 132 9.33 -4.18 -3.24
CA ASP A 132 8.61 -3.49 -2.18
C ASP A 132 7.12 -3.37 -2.52
N PHE A 133 6.26 -3.43 -1.52
CA PHE A 133 4.81 -3.37 -1.75
C PHE A 133 4.35 -2.05 -2.39
N SER A 134 5.16 -0.98 -2.27
CA SER A 134 4.91 0.29 -2.94
C SER A 134 5.12 0.24 -4.46
N ALA A 135 5.79 -0.80 -4.98
CA ALA A 135 5.99 -0.99 -6.43
C ALA A 135 4.69 -1.25 -7.20
N ILE A 136 3.57 -1.43 -6.51
CA ILE A 136 2.24 -1.51 -7.13
C ILE A 136 1.93 -0.28 -8.01
N LEU A 137 2.59 0.85 -7.77
CA LEU A 137 2.46 2.03 -8.63
C LEU A 137 2.85 1.72 -10.08
N ASN A 138 3.88 0.91 -10.29
CA ASN A 138 4.34 0.53 -11.63
C ASN A 138 3.28 -0.27 -12.40
N GLU A 139 2.53 -1.11 -11.71
CA GLU A 139 1.41 -1.87 -12.27
C GLU A 139 0.33 -0.94 -12.83
N LEU A 140 -0.03 0.08 -12.04
CA LEU A 140 -1.09 1.02 -12.37
C LEU A 140 -0.69 1.99 -13.49
N THR A 141 0.61 2.28 -13.63
CA THR A 141 1.12 3.23 -14.64
C THR A 141 1.63 2.55 -15.91
N ALA A 142 1.86 1.23 -15.90
CA ALA A 142 2.33 0.49 -17.08
C ALA A 142 1.33 0.52 -18.25
N GLY A 143 0.01 0.55 -17.97
CA GLY A 143 -1.04 0.64 -18.97
C GLY A 143 -1.15 2.00 -19.66
N GLN A 144 -0.54 3.05 -19.10
CA GLN A 144 -0.58 4.42 -19.63
C GLN A 144 0.42 4.66 -20.77
N LYS A 145 1.37 3.75 -20.99
CA LYS A 145 2.44 3.90 -21.99
C LYS A 145 2.11 3.28 -23.34
N ILE A 146 0.93 2.76 -23.54
CA ILE A 146 0.57 1.99 -24.74
C ILE A 146 -0.28 2.81 -25.74
N GLU A 147 -0.60 4.08 -25.44
CA GLU A 147 -1.41 4.95 -26.33
C GLU A 147 -0.59 6.11 -26.94
N ASP A 148 0.61 5.83 -27.42
CA ASP A 148 1.32 6.77 -28.31
C ASP A 148 1.45 6.16 -29.72
#